data_efc640ba045b1130a4d0afeaa7b275f5
#
_entry.id   efc640ba045b1130a4d0afeaa7b275f5
#
_cell.length_a   1.000
_cell.length_b   1.000
_cell.length_c   1.000
_cell.angle_alpha   90.00
_cell.angle_beta   90.00
_cell.angle_gamma   90.00
#
_symmetry.space_group_name_H-M   'P 1'
#
loop_
_entity.id
_entity.type
_entity.pdbx_description
1 polymer ?
#
loop_
_entity_poly.entity_id
_entity_poly.type
_entity_poly.pdbx_seq_one_letter_code
_entity_poly.pdbx_strand_id
1 'polypeptide(L)'
;PTITALPRIISQLQKEGYHFISLEQYLGMSRQELMPPIPKGKAYYAMQANLSLAELIYSCGDFLTALFIVFLVLGFLRLVFMYILMLREKRSERRRSYPELSTANAPRVSIIVPAYNEEVNILRTISNLLEQDYPVFDIIFVDDGSKDNTLKNVQEKFSDTPAVHILTHPNGGKASALNFGISHTDADYVVCIDADTQLRKDAISKLIRHFLS
;
A
#
# COMPACT_ATOMS: atom_id res chain seq x y z
N PRO A 1 31.05 -31.64 13.54
CA PRO A 1 31.18 -33.06 13.89
C PRO A 1 32.65 -33.51 13.92
N THR A 2 33.46 -33.21 12.91
CA THR A 2 34.86 -33.72 12.80
C THR A 2 35.79 -33.08 13.83
N ILE A 3 35.66 -31.80 14.09
CA ILE A 3 36.48 -31.03 15.07
C ILE A 3 36.30 -31.58 16.49
N THR A 4 35.08 -31.98 16.84
CA THR A 4 34.77 -32.55 18.19
C THR A 4 35.13 -34.03 18.31
N ALA A 5 35.16 -34.75 17.22
CA ALA A 5 35.54 -36.17 17.20
C ALA A 5 37.05 -36.39 17.26
N LEU A 6 37.83 -35.54 16.59
CA LEU A 6 39.28 -35.71 16.45
C LEU A 6 40.04 -35.78 17.79
N PRO A 7 39.80 -34.89 18.80
CA PRO A 7 40.48 -35.02 20.08
C PRO A 7 40.18 -36.32 20.82
N ARG A 8 38.97 -36.85 20.69
CA ARG A 8 38.59 -38.14 21.31
C ARG A 8 39.31 -39.31 20.67
N ILE A 9 39.39 -39.33 19.33
CA ILE A 9 40.12 -40.37 18.60
C ILE A 9 41.61 -40.35 18.97
N ILE A 10 42.24 -39.19 19.00
CA ILE A 10 43.64 -39.04 19.40
C ILE A 10 43.85 -39.56 20.81
N SER A 11 43.01 -39.16 21.77
CA SER A 11 43.15 -39.60 23.17
C SER A 11 42.93 -41.09 23.35
N GLN A 12 42.05 -41.71 22.54
CA GLN A 12 41.84 -43.16 22.57
C GLN A 12 43.03 -43.91 22.01
N LEU A 13 43.55 -43.51 20.88
CA LEU A 13 44.72 -44.12 20.26
C LEU A 13 45.97 -43.97 21.13
N GLN A 14 46.14 -42.84 21.80
CA GLN A 14 47.23 -42.65 22.79
C GLN A 14 47.14 -43.62 23.94
N LYS A 15 45.95 -43.97 24.44
CA LYS A 15 45.75 -44.99 25.50
C LYS A 15 46.06 -46.41 25.01
N GLU A 16 45.90 -46.66 23.74
CA GLU A 16 46.21 -47.92 23.06
C GLU A 16 47.72 -48.07 22.74
N GLY A 17 48.54 -47.07 23.12
CA GLY A 17 49.99 -47.12 22.92
C GLY A 17 50.51 -46.49 21.64
N TYR A 18 49.63 -45.85 20.84
CA TYR A 18 50.07 -45.14 19.65
C TYR A 18 50.72 -43.83 19.97
N HIS A 19 51.82 -43.50 19.34
CA HIS A 19 52.52 -42.25 19.41
C HIS A 19 52.23 -41.41 18.18
N PHE A 20 51.69 -40.19 18.37
CA PHE A 20 51.48 -39.24 17.28
C PHE A 20 52.77 -38.44 17.07
N ILE A 21 53.29 -38.48 15.86
CA ILE A 21 54.44 -37.71 15.43
C ILE A 21 54.02 -36.72 14.34
N SER A 22 54.59 -35.58 14.25
CA SER A 22 54.35 -34.64 13.15
C SER A 22 54.96 -35.15 11.87
N LEU A 23 54.44 -34.72 10.72
CA LEU A 23 54.98 -35.04 9.40
C LEU A 23 56.43 -34.60 9.27
N GLU A 24 56.82 -33.50 9.93
CA GLU A 24 58.18 -33.01 10.04
C GLU A 24 59.11 -34.03 10.71
N GLN A 25 58.69 -34.57 11.85
CA GLN A 25 59.44 -35.59 12.58
C GLN A 25 59.54 -36.92 11.79
N TYR A 26 58.45 -37.28 11.11
CA TYR A 26 58.42 -38.53 10.34
C TYR A 26 59.35 -38.49 9.11
N LEU A 27 59.38 -37.36 8.40
CA LEU A 27 60.18 -37.21 7.19
C LEU A 27 61.59 -36.66 7.46
N GLY A 28 61.89 -36.22 8.70
CA GLY A 28 63.16 -35.63 9.05
C GLY A 28 63.46 -34.28 8.34
N MET A 29 62.36 -33.62 7.91
CA MET A 29 62.42 -32.34 7.15
C MET A 29 61.89 -31.22 8.02
N SER A 30 62.41 -30.00 7.82
CA SER A 30 61.86 -28.85 8.48
C SER A 30 60.51 -28.43 7.90
N ARG A 31 59.71 -27.74 8.68
CA ARG A 31 58.42 -27.20 8.21
C ARG A 31 58.51 -26.28 6.98
N GLN A 32 59.64 -25.56 6.89
CA GLN A 32 59.90 -24.66 5.74
C GLN A 32 60.27 -25.45 4.47
N GLU A 33 60.85 -26.61 4.61
CA GLU A 33 61.15 -27.51 3.47
C GLU A 33 59.85 -28.25 3.03
N LEU A 34 59.01 -28.67 3.95
CA LEU A 34 57.73 -29.33 3.63
C LEU A 34 56.69 -28.35 3.07
N MET A 35 56.68 -27.12 3.54
CA MET A 35 55.77 -26.07 3.11
C MET A 35 56.57 -24.79 2.79
N PRO A 36 57.27 -24.75 1.67
CA PRO A 36 58.00 -23.57 1.31
C PRO A 36 57.07 -22.36 1.13
N PRO A 37 57.47 -21.16 1.58
CA PRO A 37 56.68 -19.97 1.43
C PRO A 37 56.33 -19.73 -0.04
N ILE A 38 55.09 -19.46 -0.33
CA ILE A 38 54.63 -19.20 -1.70
C ILE A 38 55.34 -17.92 -2.21
N PRO A 39 56.05 -17.98 -3.35
CA PRO A 39 56.75 -16.82 -3.86
C PRO A 39 55.77 -15.68 -4.20
N LYS A 40 56.12 -14.46 -3.79
CA LYS A 40 55.31 -13.26 -4.03
C LYS A 40 55.34 -12.86 -5.51
N GLY A 41 54.69 -13.67 -6.34
CA GLY A 41 54.52 -13.45 -7.78
C GLY A 41 53.09 -13.02 -8.12
N LYS A 42 52.79 -12.83 -9.41
CA LYS A 42 51.47 -12.46 -9.90
C LYS A 42 50.34 -13.41 -9.40
N ALA A 43 50.62 -14.72 -9.32
CA ALA A 43 49.69 -15.73 -8.81
C ALA A 43 49.37 -15.53 -7.33
N TYR A 44 50.31 -15.13 -6.49
CA TYR A 44 50.13 -14.82 -5.08
C TYR A 44 49.17 -13.64 -4.89
N TYR A 45 49.37 -12.54 -5.63
CA TYR A 45 48.53 -11.35 -5.55
C TYR A 45 47.12 -11.62 -6.10
N ALA A 46 46.99 -12.43 -7.16
CA ALA A 46 45.72 -12.85 -7.69
C ALA A 46 44.92 -13.70 -6.69
N MET A 47 45.59 -14.62 -5.98
CA MET A 47 44.98 -15.45 -4.93
C MET A 47 44.52 -14.54 -3.74
N GLN A 48 45.36 -13.62 -3.30
CA GLN A 48 44.99 -12.68 -2.25
C GLN A 48 43.77 -11.81 -2.64
N ALA A 49 43.77 -11.29 -3.87
CA ALA A 49 42.66 -10.50 -4.37
C ALA A 49 41.35 -11.34 -4.40
N ASN A 50 41.40 -12.61 -4.82
CA ASN A 50 40.25 -13.50 -4.81
C ASN A 50 39.75 -13.79 -3.39
N LEU A 51 40.65 -13.99 -2.41
CA LEU A 51 40.27 -14.18 -1.02
C LEU A 51 39.60 -12.93 -0.44
N SER A 52 40.18 -11.75 -0.66
CA SER A 52 39.59 -10.49 -0.21
C SER A 52 38.22 -10.21 -0.87
N LEU A 53 38.09 -10.56 -2.15
CA LEU A 53 36.81 -10.47 -2.86
C LEU A 53 35.75 -11.42 -2.27
N ALA A 54 36.17 -12.66 -1.95
CA ALA A 54 35.28 -13.62 -1.31
C ALA A 54 34.82 -13.14 0.07
N GLU A 55 35.72 -12.62 0.90
CA GLU A 55 35.39 -12.03 2.20
C GLU A 55 34.41 -10.85 2.07
N LEU A 56 34.63 -9.97 1.07
CA LEU A 56 33.74 -8.88 0.78
C LEU A 56 32.33 -9.36 0.40
N ILE A 57 32.24 -10.37 -0.48
CA ILE A 57 30.97 -10.94 -0.91
C ILE A 57 30.20 -11.55 0.28
N TYR A 58 30.89 -12.29 1.14
CA TYR A 58 30.25 -12.85 2.36
C TYR A 58 29.77 -11.76 3.31
N SER A 59 30.61 -10.74 3.56
CA SER A 59 30.24 -9.60 4.43
C SER A 59 29.06 -8.82 3.86
N CYS A 60 29.02 -8.57 2.55
CA CYS A 60 27.86 -7.97 1.89
C CYS A 60 26.60 -8.84 2.01
N GLY A 61 26.74 -10.17 1.86
CA GLY A 61 25.63 -11.11 2.04
C GLY A 61 25.04 -11.08 3.44
N ASP A 62 25.88 -11.09 4.45
CA ASP A 62 25.45 -11.00 5.85
C ASP A 62 24.76 -9.65 6.15
N PHE A 63 25.32 -8.56 5.64
CA PHE A 63 24.72 -7.22 5.77
C PHE A 63 23.33 -7.15 5.12
N LEU A 64 23.20 -7.65 3.88
CA LEU A 64 21.91 -7.67 3.16
C LEU A 64 20.90 -8.55 3.88
N THR A 65 21.32 -9.69 4.43
CA THR A 65 20.46 -10.57 5.21
C THR A 65 19.96 -9.89 6.48
N ALA A 66 20.85 -9.21 7.21
CA ALA A 66 20.47 -8.44 8.39
C ALA A 66 19.49 -7.32 8.05
N LEU A 67 19.75 -6.58 6.97
CA LEU A 67 18.88 -5.52 6.46
C LEU A 67 17.49 -6.07 6.09
N PHE A 68 17.43 -7.21 5.40
CA PHE A 68 16.18 -7.89 5.04
C PHE A 68 15.37 -8.29 6.27
N ILE A 69 16.01 -8.85 7.30
CA ILE A 69 15.36 -9.20 8.57
C ILE A 69 14.78 -7.95 9.25
N VAL A 70 15.54 -6.85 9.26
CA VAL A 70 15.06 -5.57 9.83
C VAL A 70 13.80 -5.09 9.09
N PHE A 71 13.79 -5.10 7.76
CA PHE A 71 12.60 -4.71 6.99
C PHE A 71 11.41 -5.64 7.23
N LEU A 72 11.63 -6.94 7.36
CA LEU A 72 10.57 -7.89 7.72
C LEU A 72 9.96 -7.58 9.08
N VAL A 73 10.79 -7.34 10.09
CA VAL A 73 10.33 -7.00 11.44
C VAL A 73 9.56 -5.69 11.46
N LEU A 74 10.09 -4.65 10.79
CA LEU A 74 9.41 -3.35 10.67
C LEU A 74 8.07 -3.47 9.92
N GLY A 75 8.04 -4.26 8.84
CA GLY A 75 6.81 -4.56 8.11
C GLY A 75 5.76 -5.25 8.97
N PHE A 76 6.17 -6.24 9.74
CA PHE A 76 5.28 -6.93 10.68
C PHE A 76 4.76 -5.99 11.79
N LEU A 77 5.64 -5.19 12.40
CA LEU A 77 5.25 -4.22 13.42
C LEU A 77 4.25 -3.18 12.87
N ARG A 78 4.46 -2.73 11.62
CA ARG A 78 3.51 -1.85 10.94
C ARG A 78 2.13 -2.49 10.80
N LEU A 79 2.06 -3.77 10.38
CA LEU A 79 0.78 -4.48 10.26
C LEU A 79 0.07 -4.62 11.61
N VAL A 80 0.80 -4.98 12.67
CA VAL A 80 0.26 -5.05 14.05
C VAL A 80 -0.25 -3.69 14.51
N PHE A 81 0.52 -2.63 14.27
CA PHE A 81 0.13 -1.26 14.61
C PHE A 81 -1.16 -0.84 13.89
N MET A 82 -1.24 -1.06 12.56
CA MET A 82 -2.44 -0.76 11.78
C MET A 82 -3.65 -1.57 12.26
N TYR A 83 -3.44 -2.84 12.62
CA TYR A 83 -4.50 -3.68 13.17
C TYR A 83 -5.02 -3.15 14.51
N ILE A 84 -4.13 -2.72 15.40
CA ILE A 84 -4.50 -2.09 16.68
C ILE A 84 -5.31 -0.81 16.45
N LEU A 85 -4.86 0.06 15.52
CA LEU A 85 -5.59 1.28 15.18
C LEU A 85 -7.00 0.96 14.63
N MET A 86 -7.11 -0.02 13.75
CA MET A 86 -8.41 -0.48 13.23
C MET A 86 -9.34 -0.97 14.35
N LEU A 87 -8.81 -1.74 15.31
CA LEU A 87 -9.62 -2.20 16.44
C LEU A 87 -10.06 -1.04 17.35
N ARG A 88 -9.18 -0.05 17.55
CA ARG A 88 -9.52 1.14 18.33
C ARG A 88 -10.62 1.96 17.64
N GLU A 89 -10.49 2.19 16.33
CA GLU A 89 -11.49 2.93 15.55
C GLU A 89 -12.84 2.20 15.56
N LYS A 90 -12.86 0.89 15.32
CA LYS A 90 -14.08 0.07 15.38
C LYS A 90 -14.76 0.14 16.77
N ARG A 91 -13.97 0.21 17.86
CA ARG A 91 -14.52 0.37 19.22
C ARG A 91 -15.04 1.79 19.44
N SER A 92 -14.35 2.80 18.92
CA SER A 92 -14.76 4.20 18.99
C SER A 92 -16.07 4.41 18.22
N GLU A 93 -16.14 3.90 16.99
CA GLU A 93 -17.34 3.99 16.15
C GLU A 93 -18.58 3.34 16.80
N ARG A 94 -18.43 2.18 17.45
CA ARG A 94 -19.51 1.55 18.20
C ARG A 94 -20.03 2.38 19.39
N ARG A 95 -19.26 3.31 19.88
CA ARG A 95 -19.62 4.19 21.01
C ARG A 95 -20.19 5.55 20.55
N ARG A 96 -20.02 5.88 19.26
CA ARG A 96 -20.59 7.09 18.69
C ARG A 96 -22.09 6.95 18.58
N SER A 97 -22.81 7.88 19.21
CA SER A 97 -24.26 8.04 19.00
C SER A 97 -24.41 9.03 17.86
N TYR A 98 -24.99 8.59 16.77
CA TYR A 98 -25.29 9.47 15.66
C TYR A 98 -26.70 10.04 15.79
N PRO A 99 -26.91 11.33 15.53
CA PRO A 99 -28.25 11.92 15.54
C PRO A 99 -29.12 11.28 14.44
N GLU A 100 -30.41 11.13 14.73
CA GLU A 100 -31.38 10.78 13.70
C GLU A 100 -31.58 11.96 12.77
N LEU A 101 -31.37 11.74 11.48
CA LEU A 101 -31.52 12.75 10.44
C LEU A 101 -32.98 12.78 9.98
N SER A 102 -33.60 13.93 10.09
CA SER A 102 -34.95 14.19 9.59
C SER A 102 -34.92 15.44 8.69
N THR A 103 -35.95 15.66 7.91
CA THR A 103 -36.08 16.85 7.06
C THR A 103 -35.97 18.18 7.85
N ALA A 104 -36.26 18.15 9.16
CA ALA A 104 -36.22 19.31 10.00
C ALA A 104 -34.83 19.69 10.52
N ASN A 105 -33.91 18.67 10.65
CA ASN A 105 -32.60 18.88 11.26
C ASN A 105 -31.44 18.40 10.37
N ALA A 106 -31.72 17.84 9.20
CA ALA A 106 -30.70 17.42 8.26
C ALA A 106 -30.14 18.65 7.51
N PRO A 107 -28.81 18.83 7.47
CA PRO A 107 -28.21 19.87 6.63
C PRO A 107 -28.44 19.58 5.15
N ARG A 108 -28.46 20.62 4.34
CA ARG A 108 -28.62 20.46 2.89
C ARG A 108 -27.35 19.89 2.27
N VAL A 109 -27.50 18.90 1.38
CA VAL A 109 -26.39 18.25 0.68
C VAL A 109 -26.56 18.40 -0.82
N SER A 110 -25.54 18.87 -1.52
CA SER A 110 -25.50 18.83 -2.97
C SER A 110 -24.52 17.75 -3.44
N ILE A 111 -25.03 16.86 -4.29
CA ILE A 111 -24.23 15.79 -4.91
C ILE A 111 -23.78 16.28 -6.29
N ILE A 112 -22.47 16.51 -6.46
CA ILE A 112 -21.92 17.01 -7.71
C ILE A 112 -21.40 15.85 -8.54
N VAL A 113 -21.87 15.73 -9.77
CA VAL A 113 -21.52 14.68 -10.71
C VAL A 113 -20.94 15.31 -11.98
N PRO A 114 -19.61 15.48 -12.08
CA PRO A 114 -18.97 15.90 -13.32
C PRO A 114 -18.95 14.75 -14.32
N ALA A 115 -19.28 15.03 -15.57
CA ALA A 115 -19.28 14.02 -16.64
C ALA A 115 -18.66 14.56 -17.93
N TYR A 116 -17.89 13.71 -18.60
CA TYR A 116 -17.36 13.95 -19.93
C TYR A 116 -17.36 12.65 -20.75
N ASN A 117 -18.24 12.55 -21.75
CA ASN A 117 -18.42 11.36 -22.59
C ASN A 117 -18.80 10.10 -21.78
N GLU A 118 -19.83 10.20 -20.94
CA GLU A 118 -20.31 9.14 -20.05
C GLU A 118 -21.73 8.64 -20.42
N GLU A 119 -22.09 8.66 -21.71
CA GLU A 119 -23.44 8.32 -22.20
C GLU A 119 -23.94 6.94 -21.74
N VAL A 120 -23.00 5.99 -21.46
CA VAL A 120 -23.33 4.63 -21.06
C VAL A 120 -23.75 4.54 -19.59
N ASN A 121 -23.11 5.30 -18.71
CA ASN A 121 -23.22 5.14 -17.26
C ASN A 121 -24.11 6.18 -16.60
N ILE A 122 -24.11 7.41 -17.12
CA ILE A 122 -24.66 8.59 -16.43
C ILE A 122 -26.12 8.45 -16.01
N LEU A 123 -26.97 7.90 -16.86
CA LEU A 123 -28.39 7.72 -16.52
C LEU A 123 -28.62 6.79 -15.35
N ARG A 124 -27.79 5.74 -15.27
CA ARG A 124 -27.84 4.76 -14.17
C ARG A 124 -27.33 5.38 -12.88
N THR A 125 -26.25 6.16 -12.98
CA THR A 125 -25.63 6.86 -11.83
C THR A 125 -26.62 7.87 -11.23
N ILE A 126 -27.22 8.77 -12.02
CA ILE A 126 -28.19 9.74 -11.50
C ILE A 126 -29.42 9.01 -10.93
N SER A 127 -29.93 7.97 -11.59
CA SER A 127 -31.05 7.18 -11.05
C SER A 127 -30.71 6.54 -9.70
N ASN A 128 -29.49 6.01 -9.54
CA ASN A 128 -29.02 5.45 -8.27
C ASN A 128 -28.88 6.51 -7.15
N LEU A 129 -28.43 7.72 -7.52
CA LEU A 129 -28.30 8.83 -6.57
C LEU A 129 -29.68 9.34 -6.10
N LEU A 130 -30.71 9.32 -6.95
CA LEU A 130 -32.07 9.67 -6.57
C LEU A 130 -32.71 8.67 -5.59
N GLU A 131 -32.16 7.45 -5.46
CA GLU A 131 -32.61 6.45 -4.51
C GLU A 131 -32.01 6.58 -3.10
N GLN A 132 -31.20 7.61 -2.82
CA GLN A 132 -30.59 7.81 -1.50
C GLN A 132 -31.65 8.07 -0.43
N ASP A 133 -31.42 7.55 0.77
CA ASP A 133 -32.32 7.71 1.94
C ASP A 133 -32.14 9.05 2.68
N TYR A 134 -31.25 9.93 2.19
CA TYR A 134 -30.99 11.21 2.81
C TYR A 134 -32.16 12.20 2.55
N PRO A 135 -32.68 12.89 3.60
CA PRO A 135 -33.95 13.59 3.46
C PRO A 135 -33.88 14.92 2.69
N VAL A 136 -32.72 15.58 2.62
CA VAL A 136 -32.58 16.91 2.01
C VAL A 136 -31.33 16.98 1.13
N PHE A 137 -31.48 16.61 -0.13
CA PHE A 137 -30.39 16.68 -1.09
C PHE A 137 -30.86 17.08 -2.48
N ASP A 138 -29.91 17.57 -3.29
CA ASP A 138 -30.04 17.77 -4.71
C ASP A 138 -28.82 17.20 -5.46
N ILE A 139 -28.97 17.00 -6.77
CA ILE A 139 -27.93 16.49 -7.65
C ILE A 139 -27.59 17.59 -8.66
N ILE A 140 -26.34 17.98 -8.69
CA ILE A 140 -25.81 18.94 -9.67
C ILE A 140 -24.98 18.13 -10.69
N PHE A 141 -25.61 17.82 -11.80
CA PHE A 141 -24.92 17.23 -12.94
C PHE A 141 -24.21 18.33 -13.73
N VAL A 142 -22.92 18.15 -13.98
CA VAL A 142 -22.09 19.10 -14.75
C VAL A 142 -21.51 18.39 -15.98
N ASP A 143 -22.02 18.73 -17.15
CA ASP A 143 -21.45 18.30 -18.42
C ASP A 143 -20.22 19.15 -18.77
N ASP A 144 -19.04 18.55 -18.81
CA ASP A 144 -17.76 19.20 -19.14
C ASP A 144 -17.50 19.21 -20.65
N GLY A 145 -18.50 19.59 -21.43
CA GLY A 145 -18.42 19.69 -22.90
C GLY A 145 -18.35 18.35 -23.61
N SER A 146 -19.19 17.40 -23.22
CA SER A 146 -19.28 16.08 -23.86
C SER A 146 -19.58 16.19 -25.37
N LYS A 147 -19.02 15.24 -26.12
CA LYS A 147 -19.21 15.16 -27.59
C LYS A 147 -20.12 14.00 -28.00
N ASP A 148 -20.49 13.15 -27.05
CA ASP A 148 -21.43 12.04 -27.19
C ASP A 148 -22.84 12.45 -26.76
N ASN A 149 -23.72 11.48 -26.52
CA ASN A 149 -25.08 11.75 -26.08
C ASN A 149 -25.25 11.97 -24.57
N THR A 150 -24.19 12.15 -23.79
CA THR A 150 -24.24 12.29 -22.35
C THR A 150 -25.23 13.39 -21.91
N LEU A 151 -25.04 14.61 -22.36
CA LEU A 151 -25.89 15.75 -22.00
C LEU A 151 -27.32 15.54 -22.45
N LYS A 152 -27.51 15.12 -23.72
CA LYS A 152 -28.83 14.88 -24.30
C LYS A 152 -29.63 13.86 -23.53
N ASN A 153 -29.00 12.72 -23.18
CA ASN A 153 -29.63 11.65 -22.44
C ASN A 153 -30.08 12.10 -21.06
N VAL A 154 -29.27 12.93 -20.38
CA VAL A 154 -29.60 13.47 -19.04
C VAL A 154 -30.75 14.47 -19.14
N GLN A 155 -30.73 15.38 -20.14
CA GLN A 155 -31.79 16.34 -20.36
C GLN A 155 -33.12 15.66 -20.66
N GLU A 156 -33.14 14.67 -21.57
CA GLU A 156 -34.36 13.94 -21.94
C GLU A 156 -35.00 13.21 -20.75
N LYS A 157 -34.18 12.70 -19.82
CA LYS A 157 -34.68 11.86 -18.73
C LYS A 157 -34.97 12.62 -17.44
N PHE A 158 -34.20 13.68 -17.13
CA PHE A 158 -34.21 14.31 -15.82
C PHE A 158 -34.56 15.80 -15.82
N SER A 159 -34.86 16.44 -16.96
CA SER A 159 -35.23 17.85 -17.00
C SER A 159 -36.41 18.21 -16.09
N ASP A 160 -37.37 17.31 -15.94
CA ASP A 160 -38.56 17.51 -15.11
C ASP A 160 -38.37 17.01 -13.66
N THR A 161 -37.14 16.62 -13.29
CA THR A 161 -36.84 16.11 -11.93
C THR A 161 -36.33 17.27 -11.05
N PRO A 162 -37.09 17.78 -10.07
CA PRO A 162 -36.73 18.98 -9.31
C PRO A 162 -35.42 18.84 -8.52
N ALA A 163 -35.05 17.61 -8.17
CA ALA A 163 -33.84 17.31 -7.42
C ALA A 163 -32.57 17.24 -8.30
N VAL A 164 -32.70 17.41 -9.64
CA VAL A 164 -31.56 17.31 -10.58
C VAL A 164 -31.36 18.64 -11.30
N HIS A 165 -30.23 19.27 -11.05
CA HIS A 165 -29.82 20.50 -11.73
C HIS A 165 -28.82 20.13 -12.83
N ILE A 166 -29.13 20.49 -14.06
CA ILE A 166 -28.31 20.16 -15.24
C ILE A 166 -27.53 21.42 -15.64
N LEU A 167 -26.21 21.35 -15.50
CA LEU A 167 -25.30 22.43 -15.87
C LEU A 167 -24.39 21.98 -17.02
N THR A 168 -24.00 22.92 -17.88
CA THR A 168 -23.04 22.72 -18.93
C THR A 168 -21.85 23.64 -18.75
N HIS A 169 -20.66 23.13 -19.01
CA HIS A 169 -19.40 23.85 -18.86
C HIS A 169 -18.49 23.59 -20.08
N PRO A 170 -17.80 24.59 -20.63
CA PRO A 170 -16.78 24.33 -21.66
C PRO A 170 -15.72 23.37 -21.11
N ASN A 171 -15.29 22.38 -21.90
CA ASN A 171 -14.33 21.38 -21.43
C ASN A 171 -13.10 22.02 -20.79
N GLY A 172 -12.96 21.82 -19.50
CA GLY A 172 -11.87 22.32 -18.68
C GLY A 172 -11.25 21.25 -17.78
N GLY A 173 -11.74 20.02 -17.92
CA GLY A 173 -11.35 18.87 -17.12
C GLY A 173 -12.09 18.76 -15.79
N LYS A 174 -12.01 17.59 -15.18
CA LYS A 174 -12.79 17.21 -13.97
C LYS A 174 -12.72 18.25 -12.83
N ALA A 175 -11.54 18.81 -12.56
CA ALA A 175 -11.39 19.79 -11.49
C ALA A 175 -12.15 21.09 -11.80
N SER A 176 -12.17 21.54 -13.07
CA SER A 176 -12.91 22.72 -13.52
C SER A 176 -14.42 22.49 -13.39
N ALA A 177 -14.90 21.34 -13.87
CA ALA A 177 -16.31 20.97 -13.79
C ALA A 177 -16.79 20.84 -12.34
N LEU A 178 -15.98 20.25 -11.44
CA LEU A 178 -16.28 20.20 -10.00
C LEU A 178 -16.38 21.59 -9.37
N ASN A 179 -15.40 22.47 -9.63
CA ASN A 179 -15.43 23.83 -9.12
C ASN A 179 -16.62 24.63 -9.66
N PHE A 180 -16.97 24.41 -10.91
CA PHE A 180 -18.16 25.01 -11.53
C PHE A 180 -19.44 24.53 -10.84
N GLY A 181 -19.58 23.22 -10.58
CA GLY A 181 -20.71 22.68 -9.83
C GLY A 181 -20.78 23.22 -8.39
N ILE A 182 -19.65 23.29 -7.69
CA ILE A 182 -19.57 23.85 -6.32
C ILE A 182 -20.01 25.32 -6.28
N SER A 183 -19.66 26.09 -7.31
CA SER A 183 -20.07 27.51 -7.36
C SER A 183 -21.58 27.74 -7.62
N HIS A 184 -22.32 26.70 -7.94
CA HIS A 184 -23.77 26.74 -8.21
C HIS A 184 -24.61 26.13 -7.08
N THR A 185 -24.03 25.93 -5.91
CA THR A 185 -24.77 25.50 -4.72
C THR A 185 -24.43 26.36 -3.50
N ASP A 186 -25.40 26.48 -2.61
CA ASP A 186 -25.31 27.07 -1.27
C ASP A 186 -25.54 25.98 -0.18
N ALA A 187 -25.43 24.71 -0.53
CA ALA A 187 -25.63 23.62 0.42
C ALA A 187 -24.54 23.60 1.50
N ASP A 188 -24.92 23.14 2.71
CA ASP A 188 -24.00 23.02 3.85
C ASP A 188 -22.86 22.05 3.58
N TYR A 189 -23.14 21.00 2.81
CA TYR A 189 -22.18 19.95 2.44
C TYR A 189 -22.26 19.63 0.96
N VAL A 190 -21.10 19.34 0.39
CA VAL A 190 -20.96 18.91 -1.00
C VAL A 190 -20.36 17.51 -1.04
N VAL A 191 -20.97 16.63 -1.83
CA VAL A 191 -20.48 15.28 -2.10
C VAL A 191 -20.15 15.14 -3.58
N CYS A 192 -18.89 14.91 -3.91
CA CYS A 192 -18.45 14.74 -5.30
C CYS A 192 -18.44 13.23 -5.67
N ILE A 193 -19.14 12.86 -6.74
CA ILE A 193 -19.31 11.49 -7.20
C ILE A 193 -18.93 11.39 -8.69
N ASP A 194 -18.16 10.38 -9.05
CA ASP A 194 -17.82 10.13 -10.46
C ASP A 194 -19.05 9.61 -11.23
N ALA A 195 -19.11 9.95 -12.52
CA ALA A 195 -20.26 9.66 -13.40
C ALA A 195 -20.54 8.15 -13.61
N ASP A 196 -19.60 7.28 -13.26
CA ASP A 196 -19.69 5.81 -13.32
C ASP A 196 -19.87 5.13 -11.95
N THR A 197 -19.95 5.92 -10.88
CA THR A 197 -20.02 5.40 -9.50
C THR A 197 -21.45 5.18 -9.05
N GLN A 198 -21.67 4.08 -8.31
CA GLN A 198 -22.95 3.77 -7.69
C GLN A 198 -22.81 3.68 -6.17
N LEU A 199 -23.74 4.28 -5.47
CA LEU A 199 -23.78 4.32 -4.03
C LEU A 199 -24.85 3.36 -3.49
N ARG A 200 -24.60 2.88 -2.28
CA ARG A 200 -25.66 2.26 -1.49
C ARG A 200 -26.67 3.32 -1.05
N LYS A 201 -27.92 2.94 -0.87
CA LYS A 201 -29.00 3.86 -0.47
C LYS A 201 -28.71 4.66 0.80
N ASP A 202 -27.94 4.10 1.72
CA ASP A 202 -27.59 4.67 3.02
C ASP A 202 -26.24 5.43 3.01
N ALA A 203 -25.64 5.64 1.84
CA ALA A 203 -24.29 6.18 1.76
C ALA A 203 -24.20 7.65 2.19
N ILE A 204 -25.07 8.49 1.68
CA ILE A 204 -25.09 9.93 2.01
C ILE A 204 -25.42 10.14 3.49
N SER A 205 -26.46 9.46 4.00
CA SER A 205 -26.82 9.50 5.42
C SER A 205 -25.65 9.10 6.33
N LYS A 206 -24.90 8.08 5.97
CA LYS A 206 -23.73 7.63 6.73
C LYS A 206 -22.58 8.64 6.66
N LEU A 207 -22.31 9.20 5.50
CA LEU A 207 -21.25 10.23 5.34
C LEU A 207 -21.54 11.46 6.20
N ILE A 208 -22.74 12.01 6.09
CA ILE A 208 -23.11 13.25 6.80
C ILE A 208 -23.12 13.05 8.31
N ARG A 209 -23.58 11.91 8.83
CA ARG A 209 -23.54 11.62 10.27
C ARG A 209 -22.15 11.77 10.89
N HIS A 210 -21.09 11.44 10.15
CA HIS A 210 -19.71 11.60 10.61
C HIS A 210 -19.28 13.06 10.78
N PHE A 211 -19.88 13.99 10.04
CA PHE A 211 -19.60 15.43 10.17
C PHE A 211 -20.41 16.07 11.30
N LEU A 212 -21.48 15.42 11.76
CA LEU A 212 -22.37 15.91 12.82
C LEU A 212 -22.06 15.30 14.20
N SER A 213 -21.05 14.43 14.28
CA SER A 213 -20.67 13.70 15.52
C SER A 213 -19.64 14.44 16.36
#